data_bf0735456c53e6604cc2448a9a1c2b9c
#
_entry.id   bf0735456c53e6604cc2448a9a1c2b9c
#
_cell.length_a   1.000
_cell.length_b   1.000
_cell.length_c   1.000
_cell.angle_alpha   90.00
_cell.angle_beta   90.00
_cell.angle_gamma   90.00
#
_symmetry.space_group_name_H-M   'P 1'
#
loop_
_entity.id
_entity.type
_entity.pdbx_description
1 polymer ?
#
loop_
_entity_poly.entity_id
_entity_poly.type
_entity_poly.pdbx_seq_one_letter_code
_entity_poly.pdbx_strand_id
1 'polypeptide(L)'
;MQWAKLVSELIQEHQPERILDLKARKWYFSILAASYGAKVDVLDDIDNAEYPDYLKDHPNITYYKWKVEDFEFKEKYDFIVAKHVVMYYPKDYILWTLMDNIYKHLNRNWLCFITYHLPDSYTMTNNEWLYQYELNDFKGLKWKFVVKDFWNYKNPVSWEINKEHHVEYVILARQ
;
A
#
# COMPACT_ATOMS: atom_id res chain seq x y z
N MET A 1 10.20 7.76 -10.01
CA MET A 1 9.98 6.86 -8.87
C MET A 1 9.46 5.55 -9.43
N GLN A 2 10.26 4.46 -9.36
CA GLN A 2 9.99 3.19 -10.07
C GLN A 2 8.67 2.51 -9.66
N TRP A 3 8.35 2.49 -8.37
CA TRP A 3 7.12 1.87 -7.87
C TRP A 3 5.84 2.57 -8.36
N ALA A 4 5.86 3.90 -8.54
CA ALA A 4 4.71 4.62 -9.07
C ALA A 4 4.41 4.21 -10.51
N LYS A 5 5.46 4.00 -11.31
CA LYS A 5 5.33 3.50 -12.67
C LYS A 5 4.75 2.08 -12.66
N LEU A 6 5.30 1.19 -11.82
CA LEU A 6 4.83 -0.19 -11.70
C LEU A 6 3.35 -0.28 -11.32
N VAL A 7 2.92 0.45 -10.27
CA VAL A 7 1.49 0.44 -9.88
C VAL A 7 0.61 1.03 -10.97
N SER A 8 1.09 2.08 -11.67
CA SER A 8 0.37 2.63 -12.83
C SER A 8 0.22 1.58 -13.94
N GLU A 9 1.27 0.84 -14.26
CA GLU A 9 1.26 -0.24 -15.24
C GLU A 9 0.30 -1.36 -14.81
N LEU A 10 0.32 -1.78 -13.55
CA LEU A 10 -0.61 -2.78 -13.01
C LEU A 10 -2.08 -2.33 -13.10
N ILE A 11 -2.37 -1.06 -12.79
CA ILE A 11 -3.73 -0.52 -12.91
C ILE A 11 -4.17 -0.50 -14.38
N GLN A 12 -3.29 -0.09 -15.29
CA GLN A 12 -3.59 -0.04 -16.72
C GLN A 12 -3.79 -1.44 -17.33
N GLU A 13 -2.95 -2.39 -16.96
CA GLU A 13 -2.98 -3.76 -17.48
C GLU A 13 -4.19 -4.54 -16.98
N HIS A 14 -4.46 -4.46 -15.67
CA HIS A 14 -5.49 -5.28 -15.03
C HIS A 14 -6.85 -4.59 -14.92
N GLN A 15 -6.92 -3.27 -15.09
CA GLN A 15 -8.14 -2.45 -15.03
C GLN A 15 -9.06 -2.82 -13.84
N PRO A 16 -8.57 -2.75 -12.60
CA PRO A 16 -9.36 -3.10 -11.43
C PRO A 16 -10.60 -2.20 -11.32
N GLU A 17 -11.76 -2.80 -11.03
CA GLU A 17 -13.00 -2.06 -10.86
C GLU A 17 -13.09 -1.39 -9.49
N ARG A 18 -12.49 -2.02 -8.46
CA ARG A 18 -12.49 -1.49 -7.09
C ARG A 18 -11.13 -1.63 -6.41
N ILE A 19 -10.64 -0.51 -5.88
CA ILE A 19 -9.34 -0.40 -5.24
C ILE A 19 -9.48 0.08 -3.80
N LEU A 20 -8.63 -0.45 -2.90
CA LEU A 20 -8.40 0.10 -1.57
C LEU A 20 -6.97 0.65 -1.48
N ASP A 21 -6.83 1.93 -1.14
CA ASP A 21 -5.54 2.60 -0.94
C ASP A 21 -5.35 2.91 0.55
N LEU A 22 -4.52 2.12 1.22
CA LEU A 22 -4.25 2.23 2.65
C LEU A 22 -3.13 3.23 2.91
N LYS A 23 -3.39 4.23 3.76
CA LYS A 23 -2.48 5.36 4.07
C LYS A 23 -2.00 6.08 2.80
N ALA A 24 -2.94 6.45 1.97
CA ALA A 24 -2.73 6.95 0.62
C ALA A 24 -1.89 8.24 0.52
N ARG A 25 -1.77 9.02 1.59
CA ARG A 25 -0.96 10.24 1.68
C ARG A 25 -1.25 11.23 0.53
N LYS A 26 -0.44 11.18 -0.53
CA LYS A 26 -0.54 12.08 -1.71
C LYS A 26 -1.47 11.56 -2.82
N TRP A 27 -2.16 10.46 -2.63
CA TRP A 27 -3.24 9.94 -3.49
C TRP A 27 -2.96 9.72 -4.96
N TYR A 28 -1.72 9.65 -5.38
CA TYR A 28 -1.38 9.48 -6.78
C TYR A 28 -2.04 8.25 -7.42
N PHE A 29 -2.11 7.14 -6.68
CA PHE A 29 -2.73 5.91 -7.18
C PHE A 29 -4.22 6.01 -7.20
N SER A 30 -4.80 6.58 -6.15
CA SER A 30 -6.24 6.77 -6.03
C SER A 30 -6.77 7.63 -7.17
N ILE A 31 -6.10 8.75 -7.46
CA ILE A 31 -6.46 9.65 -8.57
C ILE A 31 -6.30 8.94 -9.92
N LEU A 32 -5.18 8.26 -10.11
CA LEU A 32 -4.91 7.54 -11.35
C LEU A 32 -5.96 6.46 -11.59
N ALA A 33 -6.22 5.62 -10.59
CA ALA A 33 -7.20 4.55 -10.67
C ALA A 33 -8.61 5.10 -10.95
N ALA A 34 -9.01 6.16 -10.26
CA ALA A 34 -10.29 6.81 -10.47
C ALA A 34 -10.41 7.43 -11.88
N SER A 35 -9.31 7.92 -12.46
CA SER A 35 -9.27 8.43 -13.83
C SER A 35 -9.48 7.34 -14.89
N TYR A 36 -9.18 6.09 -14.56
CA TYR A 36 -9.49 4.90 -15.35
C TYR A 36 -10.87 4.31 -15.06
N GLY A 37 -11.66 4.97 -14.20
CA GLY A 37 -13.04 4.56 -13.91
C GLY A 37 -13.19 3.65 -12.70
N ALA A 38 -12.10 3.25 -12.03
CA ALA A 38 -12.17 2.43 -10.82
C ALA A 38 -12.86 3.19 -9.68
N LYS A 39 -13.62 2.48 -8.86
CA LYS A 39 -14.07 2.97 -7.54
C LYS A 39 -12.93 2.80 -6.55
N VAL A 40 -12.57 3.85 -5.85
CA VAL A 40 -11.44 3.87 -4.95
C VAL A 40 -11.86 4.23 -3.54
N ASP A 41 -11.67 3.31 -2.62
CA ASP A 41 -11.76 3.57 -1.20
C ASP A 41 -10.37 3.97 -0.69
N VAL A 42 -10.29 5.15 -0.12
CA VAL A 42 -9.04 5.74 0.37
C VAL A 42 -9.09 5.83 1.89
N LEU A 43 -8.11 5.24 2.54
CA LEU A 43 -7.97 5.27 3.98
C LEU A 43 -6.72 6.05 4.39
N ASP A 44 -6.90 7.07 5.21
CA ASP A 44 -5.78 7.77 5.86
C ASP A 44 -6.22 8.36 7.20
N ASP A 45 -5.29 8.42 8.17
CA ASP A 45 -5.50 8.99 9.49
C ASP A 45 -5.11 10.48 9.60
N ILE A 46 -4.66 11.09 8.50
CA ILE A 46 -4.24 12.50 8.46
C ILE A 46 -5.45 13.43 8.40
N ASP A 47 -5.32 14.58 9.02
CA ASP A 47 -6.33 15.64 8.90
C ASP A 47 -6.46 16.13 7.46
N ASN A 48 -7.71 16.38 7.06
CA ASN A 48 -8.12 16.87 5.75
C ASN A 48 -7.40 18.14 5.26
N ALA A 49 -6.58 18.78 6.08
CA ALA A 49 -5.84 20.00 5.71
C ALA A 49 -4.86 19.80 4.55
N GLU A 50 -4.41 18.56 4.30
CA GLU A 50 -3.54 18.23 3.16
C GLU A 50 -4.30 17.66 1.95
N TYR A 51 -5.62 17.55 2.05
CA TYR A 51 -6.49 17.00 1.05
C TYR A 51 -6.86 18.07 0.03
N PRO A 52 -6.51 17.92 -1.24
CA PRO A 52 -7.00 18.85 -2.26
C PRO A 52 -8.52 18.79 -2.32
N ASP A 53 -9.19 19.92 -2.23
CA ASP A 53 -10.66 19.99 -2.21
C ASP A 53 -11.31 19.32 -3.41
N TYR A 54 -10.64 19.34 -4.59
CA TYR A 54 -11.13 18.68 -5.80
C TYR A 54 -11.21 17.14 -5.71
N LEU A 55 -10.59 16.53 -4.71
CA LEU A 55 -10.66 15.08 -4.48
C LEU A 55 -11.80 14.69 -3.54
N LYS A 56 -12.26 15.61 -2.69
CA LYS A 56 -13.35 15.34 -1.75
C LYS A 56 -14.67 15.01 -2.46
N ASP A 57 -14.87 15.64 -3.63
CA ASP A 57 -16.10 15.50 -4.41
C ASP A 57 -15.91 14.61 -5.66
N HIS A 58 -14.81 13.86 -5.76
CA HIS A 58 -14.60 13.00 -6.91
C HIS A 58 -15.57 11.81 -6.88
N PRO A 59 -16.39 11.59 -7.93
CA PRO A 59 -17.51 10.61 -7.90
C PRO A 59 -17.06 9.17 -7.67
N ASN A 60 -15.81 8.84 -7.98
CA ASN A 60 -15.26 7.50 -7.86
C ASN A 60 -14.34 7.33 -6.65
N ILE A 61 -14.17 8.33 -5.79
CA ILE A 61 -13.30 8.25 -4.61
C ILE A 61 -14.13 8.43 -3.35
N THR A 62 -14.02 7.46 -2.44
CA THR A 62 -14.59 7.56 -1.10
C THR A 62 -13.45 7.63 -0.09
N TYR A 63 -13.45 8.67 0.72
CA TYR A 63 -12.43 8.87 1.74
C TYR A 63 -12.91 8.44 3.13
N TYR A 64 -12.06 7.68 3.81
CA TYR A 64 -12.24 7.29 5.21
C TYR A 64 -11.10 7.85 6.04
N LYS A 65 -11.44 8.77 6.96
CA LYS A 65 -10.48 9.29 7.96
C LYS A 65 -10.41 8.35 9.16
N TRP A 66 -9.73 7.24 8.98
CA TRP A 66 -9.61 6.20 10.00
C TRP A 66 -8.17 5.70 10.06
N LYS A 67 -7.78 5.17 11.22
CA LYS A 67 -6.55 4.38 11.30
C LYS A 67 -6.76 3.01 10.66
N VAL A 68 -5.68 2.41 10.18
CA VAL A 68 -5.75 1.10 9.52
C VAL A 68 -6.30 0.01 10.45
N GLU A 69 -5.93 0.09 11.73
CA GLU A 69 -6.39 -0.86 12.76
C GLU A 69 -7.89 -0.74 13.10
N ASP A 70 -8.47 0.42 12.88
CA ASP A 70 -9.88 0.69 13.18
C ASP A 70 -10.79 0.51 11.95
N PHE A 71 -10.18 0.31 10.76
CA PHE A 71 -10.93 0.22 9.51
C PHE A 71 -11.63 -1.13 9.36
N GLU A 72 -12.93 -1.07 9.24
CA GLU A 72 -13.76 -2.23 8.96
C GLU A 72 -13.89 -2.44 7.45
N PHE A 73 -13.26 -3.49 6.93
CA PHE A 73 -13.38 -3.87 5.53
C PHE A 73 -14.81 -4.35 5.25
N LYS A 74 -15.54 -3.65 4.39
CA LYS A 74 -16.94 -3.98 4.07
C LYS A 74 -17.12 -4.55 2.67
N GLU A 75 -16.20 -4.18 1.78
CA GLU A 75 -16.29 -4.48 0.37
C GLU A 75 -15.24 -5.51 -0.08
N LYS A 76 -15.38 -5.98 -1.30
CA LYS A 76 -14.35 -6.75 -2.00
C LYS A 76 -13.59 -5.83 -2.94
N TYR A 77 -12.30 -6.07 -3.05
CA TYR A 77 -11.38 -5.26 -3.84
C TYR A 77 -10.64 -6.11 -4.87
N ASP A 78 -10.39 -5.53 -6.02
CA ASP A 78 -9.57 -6.12 -7.08
C ASP A 78 -8.10 -5.78 -6.88
N PHE A 79 -7.82 -4.63 -6.26
CA PHE A 79 -6.46 -4.22 -5.98
C PHE A 79 -6.39 -3.53 -4.63
N ILE A 80 -5.44 -3.92 -3.80
CA ILE A 80 -5.18 -3.28 -2.51
C ILE A 80 -3.74 -2.75 -2.52
N VAL A 81 -3.59 -1.46 -2.21
CA VAL A 81 -2.30 -0.78 -2.11
C VAL A 81 -2.01 -0.48 -0.65
N ALA A 82 -0.89 -0.99 -0.13
CA ALA A 82 -0.41 -0.76 1.23
C ALA A 82 1.02 -0.17 1.21
N LYS A 83 1.12 1.04 0.68
CA LYS A 83 2.40 1.72 0.50
C LYS A 83 2.92 2.29 1.81
N HIS A 84 4.07 1.78 2.28
CA HIS A 84 4.71 2.20 3.55
C HIS A 84 3.78 2.11 4.76
N VAL A 85 2.84 1.18 4.75
CA VAL A 85 1.89 0.97 5.85
C VAL A 85 2.47 0.07 6.92
N VAL A 86 3.00 -1.07 6.49
CA VAL A 86 3.33 -2.18 7.38
C VAL A 86 4.33 -1.80 8.47
N MET A 87 5.29 -0.96 8.18
CA MET A 87 6.34 -0.57 9.11
C MET A 87 5.86 0.26 10.32
N TYR A 88 4.64 0.77 10.30
CA TYR A 88 4.04 1.48 11.45
C TYR A 88 3.39 0.55 12.48
N TYR A 89 3.32 -0.74 12.20
CA TYR A 89 2.62 -1.72 13.02
C TYR A 89 3.49 -2.93 13.35
N PRO A 90 3.27 -3.60 14.50
CA PRO A 90 3.99 -4.82 14.85
C PRO A 90 3.69 -5.94 13.86
N LYS A 91 4.68 -6.84 13.66
CA LYS A 91 4.58 -7.97 12.71
C LYS A 91 3.35 -8.84 12.95
N ASP A 92 3.04 -9.13 14.22
CA ASP A 92 1.88 -9.96 14.56
C ASP A 92 0.57 -9.35 14.09
N TYR A 93 0.40 -8.04 14.28
CA TYR A 93 -0.78 -7.34 13.75
C TYR A 93 -0.84 -7.43 12.22
N ILE A 94 0.26 -7.12 11.52
CA ILE A 94 0.29 -7.13 10.06
C ILE A 94 0.03 -8.54 9.53
N LEU A 95 0.79 -9.54 9.99
CA LEU A 95 0.76 -10.87 9.38
C LEU A 95 -0.51 -11.67 9.72
N TRP A 96 -1.09 -11.44 10.91
CA TRP A 96 -2.24 -12.21 11.37
C TRP A 96 -3.57 -11.48 11.29
N THR A 97 -3.56 -10.14 11.39
CA THR A 97 -4.79 -9.35 11.38
C THR A 97 -4.99 -8.63 10.05
N LEU A 98 -4.07 -7.75 9.67
CA LEU A 98 -4.24 -6.97 8.42
C LEU A 98 -4.20 -7.86 7.19
N MET A 99 -3.23 -8.77 7.09
CA MET A 99 -3.14 -9.68 5.94
C MET A 99 -4.30 -10.69 5.87
N ASP A 100 -4.89 -11.05 7.01
CA ASP A 100 -6.12 -11.86 7.04
C ASP A 100 -7.33 -11.07 6.50
N ASN A 101 -7.47 -9.81 6.89
CA ASN A 101 -8.50 -8.91 6.35
C ASN A 101 -8.30 -8.67 4.86
N ILE A 102 -7.07 -8.41 4.42
CA ILE A 102 -6.74 -8.29 2.99
C ILE A 102 -7.13 -9.58 2.24
N TYR A 103 -6.75 -10.75 2.76
CA TYR A 103 -7.11 -12.02 2.14
C TYR A 103 -8.62 -12.22 2.01
N LYS A 104 -9.38 -11.90 3.05
CA LYS A 104 -10.83 -12.04 3.06
C LYS A 104 -11.50 -11.10 2.05
N HIS A 105 -10.94 -9.90 1.84
CA HIS A 105 -11.58 -8.83 1.04
C HIS A 105 -10.91 -8.59 -0.33
N LEU A 106 -9.76 -9.18 -0.61
CA LEU A 106 -9.21 -9.20 -1.95
C LEU A 106 -9.92 -10.26 -2.79
N ASN A 107 -10.36 -9.93 -3.99
CA ASN A 107 -10.95 -10.87 -4.91
C ASN A 107 -9.93 -11.94 -5.36
N ARG A 108 -10.40 -13.13 -5.72
CA ARG A 108 -9.52 -14.24 -6.10
C ARG A 108 -8.73 -13.89 -7.37
N ASN A 109 -7.45 -14.24 -7.38
CA ASN A 109 -6.47 -13.93 -8.44
C ASN A 109 -6.12 -12.45 -8.59
N TRP A 110 -6.64 -11.58 -7.72
CA TRP A 110 -6.31 -10.17 -7.70
C TRP A 110 -5.14 -9.85 -6.77
N LEU A 111 -4.63 -8.61 -6.81
CA LEU A 111 -3.32 -8.24 -6.32
C LEU A 111 -3.37 -7.34 -5.08
N CYS A 112 -2.44 -7.59 -4.16
CA CYS A 112 -2.08 -6.67 -3.09
C CYS A 112 -0.63 -6.21 -3.30
N PHE A 113 -0.44 -4.89 -3.35
CA PHE A 113 0.88 -4.26 -3.48
C PHE A 113 1.30 -3.67 -2.14
N ILE A 114 2.43 -4.13 -1.61
CA ILE A 114 2.95 -3.70 -0.32
C ILE A 114 4.35 -3.14 -0.51
N THR A 115 4.66 -2.01 0.14
CA THR A 115 6.04 -1.50 0.23
C THR A 115 6.45 -1.25 1.67
N TYR A 116 7.74 -1.45 1.94
CA TYR A 116 8.36 -1.18 3.23
C TYR A 116 9.83 -0.75 3.04
N HIS A 117 10.38 -0.09 4.05
CA HIS A 117 11.80 0.26 4.07
C HIS A 117 12.62 -0.89 4.62
N LEU A 118 13.78 -1.14 4.00
CA LEU A 118 14.78 -2.09 4.51
C LEU A 118 15.51 -1.51 5.73
N PRO A 119 16.11 -2.35 6.59
CA PRO A 119 16.76 -1.88 7.84
C PRO A 119 17.85 -0.85 7.64
N ASP A 120 18.57 -0.90 6.53
CA ASP A 120 19.64 0.05 6.15
C ASP A 120 19.12 1.33 5.48
N SER A 121 17.81 1.46 5.29
CA SER A 121 17.19 2.67 4.76
C SER A 121 17.38 3.85 5.72
N TYR A 122 17.60 5.03 5.15
CA TYR A 122 17.64 6.30 5.92
C TYR A 122 16.40 6.45 6.83
N THR A 123 15.22 6.07 6.34
CA THR A 123 13.98 6.12 7.14
C THR A 123 14.08 5.24 8.38
N MET A 124 14.56 4.01 8.25
CA MET A 124 14.64 3.06 9.36
C MET A 124 15.74 3.43 10.35
N THR A 125 16.88 3.88 9.88
CA THR A 125 18.02 4.27 10.74
C THR A 125 17.75 5.52 11.57
N ASN A 126 16.80 6.36 11.16
CA ASN A 126 16.43 7.59 11.86
C ASN A 126 15.11 7.50 12.61
N ASN A 127 14.46 6.35 12.61
CA ASN A 127 13.17 6.13 13.28
C ASN A 127 13.13 4.73 13.91
N GLU A 128 13.79 4.56 15.04
CA GLU A 128 13.90 3.28 15.77
C GLU A 128 12.55 2.67 16.18
N TRP A 129 11.49 3.49 16.21
CA TRP A 129 10.14 3.05 16.53
C TRP A 129 9.42 2.35 15.37
N LEU A 130 9.99 2.35 14.14
CA LEU A 130 9.43 1.65 13.00
C LEU A 130 9.76 0.15 13.04
N TYR A 131 8.80 -0.66 12.68
CA TYR A 131 8.97 -2.11 12.61
C TYR A 131 9.66 -2.54 11.32
N GLN A 132 10.63 -3.43 11.45
CA GLN A 132 11.40 -3.96 10.32
C GLN A 132 10.68 -5.14 9.68
N TYR A 133 10.60 -5.14 8.36
CA TYR A 133 10.02 -6.20 7.55
C TYR A 133 11.01 -6.70 6.51
N GLU A 134 10.83 -7.96 6.13
CA GLU A 134 11.61 -8.65 5.11
C GLU A 134 10.68 -9.46 4.20
N LEU A 135 11.14 -9.75 2.99
CA LEU A 135 10.37 -10.57 2.03
C LEU A 135 9.93 -11.92 2.64
N ASN A 136 10.75 -12.53 3.50
CA ASN A 136 10.44 -13.81 4.13
C ASN A 136 9.22 -13.74 5.06
N ASP A 137 8.93 -12.59 5.65
CA ASP A 137 7.72 -12.40 6.45
C ASP A 137 6.47 -12.64 5.59
N PHE A 138 6.46 -12.15 4.35
CA PHE A 138 5.34 -12.30 3.41
C PHE A 138 5.33 -13.67 2.73
N LYS A 139 6.49 -14.27 2.46
CA LYS A 139 6.58 -15.65 1.97
C LYS A 139 5.99 -16.68 2.95
N GLY A 140 5.99 -16.36 4.24
CA GLY A 140 5.33 -17.16 5.27
C GLY A 140 3.81 -17.30 5.07
N LEU A 141 3.19 -16.39 4.32
CA LEU A 141 1.76 -16.37 4.01
C LEU A 141 1.37 -17.25 2.80
N LYS A 142 2.23 -18.15 2.36
CA LYS A 142 2.06 -19.00 1.15
C LYS A 142 0.77 -19.81 1.08
N TRP A 143 0.09 -20.01 2.19
CA TRP A 143 -1.19 -20.69 2.27
C TRP A 143 -2.40 -19.78 1.94
N LYS A 144 -2.19 -18.48 1.88
CA LYS A 144 -3.20 -17.46 1.49
C LYS A 144 -2.86 -16.78 0.17
N PHE A 145 -1.55 -16.54 -0.04
CA PHE A 145 -1.08 -15.72 -1.15
C PHE A 145 0.05 -16.40 -1.92
N VAL A 146 0.13 -16.08 -3.20
CA VAL A 146 1.31 -16.32 -4.03
C VAL A 146 2.07 -15.01 -4.16
N VAL A 147 3.37 -15.02 -3.92
CA VAL A 147 4.26 -13.91 -4.27
C VAL A 147 4.40 -13.90 -5.79
N LYS A 148 3.88 -12.87 -6.44
CA LYS A 148 3.94 -12.71 -7.91
C LYS A 148 5.20 -12.01 -8.34
N ASP A 149 5.63 -11.00 -7.59
CA ASP A 149 6.83 -10.23 -7.86
C ASP A 149 7.35 -9.58 -6.58
N PHE A 150 8.63 -9.28 -6.55
CA PHE A 150 9.27 -8.49 -5.52
C PHE A 150 10.53 -7.82 -6.06
N TRP A 151 10.86 -6.64 -5.56
CA TRP A 151 12.06 -5.92 -5.93
C TRP A 151 12.47 -4.93 -4.85
N ASN A 152 13.76 -4.69 -4.73
CA ASN A 152 14.27 -3.60 -3.92
C ASN A 152 14.87 -2.49 -4.79
N TYR A 153 14.83 -1.27 -4.30
CA TYR A 153 15.37 -0.11 -4.99
C TYR A 153 15.82 0.96 -4.00
N LYS A 154 16.74 1.81 -4.46
CA LYS A 154 17.26 2.95 -3.72
C LYS A 154 16.73 4.24 -4.31
N ASN A 155 16.24 5.12 -3.46
CA ASN A 155 15.87 6.47 -3.82
C ASN A 155 16.71 7.47 -3.01
N PRO A 156 17.29 8.50 -3.66
CA PRO A 156 17.98 9.55 -2.92
C PRO A 156 17.00 10.30 -2.00
N VAL A 157 17.48 10.67 -0.83
CA VAL A 157 16.74 11.58 0.06
C VAL A 157 16.93 13.00 -0.47
N SER A 158 15.81 13.66 -0.80
CA SER A 158 15.83 14.94 -1.53
C SER A 158 16.49 16.12 -0.77
N TRP A 159 16.65 15.99 0.53
CA TRP A 159 17.21 17.04 1.41
C TRP A 159 18.52 16.64 2.11
N GLU A 160 19.02 15.42 1.87
CA GLU A 160 20.20 14.89 2.52
C GLU A 160 21.20 14.36 1.49
N ILE A 161 22.43 14.89 1.51
CA ILE A 161 23.49 14.45 0.60
C ILE A 161 23.95 13.04 1.00
N ASN A 162 24.07 12.15 0.02
CA ASN A 162 24.50 10.75 0.20
C ASN A 162 23.61 9.89 1.11
N LYS A 163 22.35 10.27 1.32
CA LYS A 163 21.35 9.44 1.99
C LYS A 163 20.39 8.82 0.99
N GLU A 164 20.03 7.58 1.25
CA GLU A 164 19.12 6.82 0.38
C GLU A 164 18.01 6.16 1.18
N HIS A 165 16.82 6.16 0.61
CA HIS A 165 15.73 5.30 1.04
C HIS A 165 15.88 3.94 0.35
N HIS A 166 16.17 2.91 1.13
CA HIS A 166 16.14 1.53 0.69
C HIS A 166 14.73 0.98 0.87
N VAL A 167 14.06 0.69 -0.21
CA VAL A 167 12.66 0.25 -0.20
C VAL A 167 12.52 -1.05 -0.96
N GLU A 168 11.77 -1.95 -0.40
CA GLU A 168 11.34 -3.18 -1.07
C GLU A 168 9.83 -3.14 -1.31
N TYR A 169 9.39 -3.73 -2.42
CA TYR A 169 7.99 -4.04 -2.62
C TYR A 169 7.77 -5.53 -2.79
N VAL A 170 6.57 -5.97 -2.47
CA VAL A 170 6.08 -7.31 -2.74
C VAL A 170 4.67 -7.24 -3.33
N ILE A 171 4.43 -8.00 -4.39
CA ILE A 171 3.12 -8.19 -4.99
C ILE A 171 2.61 -9.58 -4.60
N LEU A 172 1.48 -9.60 -3.94
CA LEU A 172 0.81 -10.81 -3.48
C LEU A 172 -0.48 -10.99 -4.28
N ALA A 173 -0.71 -12.19 -4.82
CA ALA A 173 -2.01 -12.56 -5.38
C ALA A 173 -2.73 -13.51 -4.43
N ARG A 174 -4.02 -13.28 -4.23
CA ARG A 174 -4.89 -14.19 -3.48
C ARG A 174 -5.06 -15.51 -4.25
N GLN A 175 -4.82 -16.62 -3.56
CA GLN A 175 -5.15 -17.97 -4.06
C GLN A 175 -6.64 -18.27 -4.01
#